data_504ac3ee8261f362dc5e0e3462d3bbfc
#
_entry.id   504ac3ee8261f362dc5e0e3462d3bbfc
#
_cell.length_a   1.000
_cell.length_b   1.000
_cell.length_c   1.000
_cell.angle_alpha   90.00
_cell.angle_beta   90.00
_cell.angle_gamma   90.00
#
_symmetry.space_group_name_H-M   'P 1'
#
loop_
_entity.id
_entity.type
_entity.pdbx_description
1 polymer ?
#
loop_
_entity_poly.entity_id
_entity_poly.type
_entity_poly.pdbx_seq_one_letter_code
_entity_poly.pdbx_strand_id
1 'polypeptide(L)'
;MAKYKYMFLLMFAFLLLTVREVAVIQFGRMKRKDSEIISLNKKFSIVGFMYLVFLVFWIVLTAINVLKVYHLLKYDYVDSIFQMFNLSYMDNLIEGFFNNNDHVWYLRTYDYMSNLTNGLYWMFFSLNMSLMYCYRGSVGTIIYEEGITDSGNFFKWEKFKGYYSCGPYKKSFNEETYYKFIFNRPTFFSKDNTLVLNVHSEYKEAVEKAVSVYVQKTEEQ
;
A
#
# COMPACT_ATOMS: atom_id res chain seq x y z
N MET A 1 -21.56 6.21 20.77
CA MET A 1 -20.90 7.35 20.04
C MET A 1 -19.39 7.46 20.24
N ALA A 2 -18.81 7.33 21.44
CA ALA A 2 -17.35 7.49 21.62
C ALA A 2 -16.50 6.47 20.80
N LYS A 3 -16.94 5.21 20.72
CA LYS A 3 -16.23 4.13 20.02
C LYS A 3 -16.00 4.42 18.52
N TYR A 4 -16.99 5.00 17.83
CA TYR A 4 -16.89 5.30 16.38
C TYR A 4 -16.03 6.53 16.10
N LYS A 5 -15.96 7.50 17.04
CA LYS A 5 -15.09 8.69 16.87
C LYS A 5 -13.62 8.32 16.75
N TYR A 6 -13.14 7.37 17.53
CA TYR A 6 -11.75 6.89 17.45
C TYR A 6 -11.46 6.18 16.12
N MET A 7 -12.42 5.39 15.62
CA MET A 7 -12.28 4.73 14.33
C MET A 7 -12.14 5.73 13.18
N PHE A 8 -13.02 6.74 13.13
CA PHE A 8 -12.93 7.79 12.09
C PHE A 8 -11.64 8.59 12.21
N LEU A 9 -11.17 8.85 13.43
CA LEU A 9 -9.90 9.54 13.66
C LEU A 9 -8.71 8.72 13.14
N LEU A 10 -8.70 7.40 13.36
CA LEU A 10 -7.70 6.49 12.80
C LEU A 10 -7.75 6.44 11.27
N MET A 11 -8.94 6.34 10.68
CA MET A 11 -9.12 6.37 9.22
C MET A 11 -8.57 7.67 8.64
N PHE A 12 -8.86 8.81 9.26
CA PHE A 12 -8.34 10.11 8.84
C PHE A 12 -6.81 10.20 8.98
N ALA A 13 -6.25 9.68 10.06
CA ALA A 13 -4.80 9.61 10.26
C ALA A 13 -4.11 8.78 9.15
N PHE A 14 -4.67 7.62 8.76
CA PHE A 14 -4.15 6.83 7.65
C PHE A 14 -4.22 7.58 6.32
N LEU A 15 -5.30 8.30 6.05
CA LEU A 15 -5.42 9.13 4.85
C LEU A 15 -4.33 10.21 4.81
N LEU A 16 -4.13 10.91 5.92
CA LEU A 16 -3.09 11.93 6.02
C LEU A 16 -1.68 11.36 5.80
N LEU A 17 -1.40 10.16 6.35
CA LEU A 17 -0.14 9.49 6.13
C LEU A 17 0.05 9.10 4.65
N THR A 18 -0.98 8.59 3.99
CA THR A 18 -0.93 8.27 2.56
C THR A 18 -0.68 9.51 1.70
N VAL A 19 -1.41 10.60 1.96
CA VAL A 19 -1.23 11.88 1.25
C VAL A 19 0.17 12.43 1.48
N ARG A 20 0.67 12.40 2.73
CA ARG A 20 2.03 12.83 3.06
C ARG A 20 3.08 12.03 2.28
N GLU A 21 2.97 10.70 2.25
CA GLU A 21 3.92 9.84 1.52
C GLU A 21 3.93 10.15 0.03
N VAL A 22 2.76 10.27 -0.58
CA VAL A 22 2.63 10.65 -2.00
C VAL A 22 3.27 12.02 -2.25
N ALA A 23 2.99 13.00 -1.40
CA ALA A 23 3.55 14.34 -1.51
C ALA A 23 5.08 14.34 -1.39
N VAL A 24 5.65 13.63 -0.40
CA VAL A 24 7.10 13.50 -0.20
C VAL A 24 7.78 12.91 -1.44
N ILE A 25 7.21 11.86 -2.02
CA ILE A 25 7.74 11.24 -3.24
C ILE A 25 7.68 12.23 -4.42
N GLN A 26 6.56 12.92 -4.61
CA GLN A 26 6.39 13.88 -5.70
C GLN A 26 7.33 15.07 -5.58
N PHE A 27 7.39 15.71 -4.42
CA PHE A 27 8.31 16.83 -4.18
C PHE A 27 9.76 16.40 -4.35
N GLY A 28 10.13 15.21 -3.89
CA GLY A 28 11.45 14.66 -4.09
C GLY A 28 11.81 14.46 -5.57
N ARG A 29 10.87 14.01 -6.40
CA ARG A 29 11.03 13.88 -7.86
C ARG A 29 11.15 15.25 -8.53
N MET A 30 10.25 16.17 -8.20
CA MET A 30 10.27 17.53 -8.78
C MET A 30 11.59 18.23 -8.50
N LYS A 31 12.10 18.13 -7.27
CA LYS A 31 13.38 18.74 -6.87
C LYS A 31 14.58 18.20 -7.64
N ARG A 32 14.53 16.90 -8.07
CA ARG A 32 15.67 16.23 -8.73
C ARG A 32 15.46 16.03 -10.22
N LYS A 33 14.43 16.65 -10.80
CA LYS A 33 14.09 16.45 -12.22
C LYS A 33 15.24 16.81 -13.15
N ASP A 34 15.98 17.88 -12.84
CA ASP A 34 17.07 18.37 -13.67
C ASP A 34 18.36 17.51 -13.56
N SER A 35 18.48 16.69 -12.50
CA SER A 35 19.59 15.75 -12.28
C SER A 35 19.26 14.30 -12.66
N GLU A 36 18.13 14.07 -13.34
CA GLU A 36 17.73 12.73 -13.82
C GLU A 36 18.61 12.26 -14.97
N ILE A 37 19.27 11.11 -14.79
CA ILE A 37 20.14 10.51 -15.80
C ILE A 37 19.39 9.43 -16.58
N ILE A 38 18.72 8.51 -15.86
CA ILE A 38 18.02 7.36 -16.45
C ILE A 38 16.77 7.06 -15.66
N SER A 39 15.65 6.90 -16.35
CA SER A 39 14.41 6.37 -15.78
C SER A 39 14.21 4.92 -16.25
N LEU A 40 14.23 3.98 -15.30
CA LEU A 40 13.98 2.58 -15.57
C LEU A 40 12.48 2.27 -15.48
N ASN A 41 12.10 1.10 -15.98
CA ASN A 41 10.71 0.68 -16.06
C ASN A 41 9.99 0.71 -14.71
N LYS A 42 8.72 1.09 -14.76
CA LYS A 42 7.79 1.03 -13.63
C LYS A 42 7.66 -0.41 -13.13
N LYS A 43 7.55 -0.57 -11.82
CA LYS A 43 7.38 -1.88 -11.19
C LYS A 43 5.91 -2.11 -10.85
N PHE A 44 5.40 -3.29 -11.19
CA PHE A 44 4.11 -3.73 -10.68
C PHE A 44 4.25 -4.03 -9.18
N SER A 45 3.39 -3.43 -8.37
CA SER A 45 3.38 -3.66 -6.94
C SER A 45 2.50 -4.86 -6.57
N ILE A 46 3.11 -6.03 -6.39
CA ILE A 46 2.40 -7.22 -5.90
C ILE A 46 1.73 -6.95 -4.55
N VAL A 47 2.41 -6.22 -3.66
CA VAL A 47 1.87 -5.84 -2.35
C VAL A 47 0.62 -4.96 -2.51
N GLY A 48 0.68 -3.96 -3.39
CA GLY A 48 -0.48 -3.11 -3.69
C GLY A 48 -1.66 -3.92 -4.25
N PHE A 49 -1.39 -4.89 -5.11
CA PHE A 49 -2.40 -5.79 -5.65
C PHE A 49 -3.00 -6.70 -4.56
N MET A 50 -2.20 -7.24 -3.64
CA MET A 50 -2.70 -8.03 -2.52
C MET A 50 -3.66 -7.22 -1.63
N TYR A 51 -3.35 -5.95 -1.34
CA TYR A 51 -4.27 -5.08 -0.61
C TYR A 51 -5.56 -4.78 -1.38
N LEU A 52 -5.52 -4.73 -2.72
CA LEU A 52 -6.72 -4.62 -3.55
C LEU A 52 -7.60 -5.88 -3.41
N VAL A 53 -7.01 -7.07 -3.44
CA VAL A 53 -7.74 -8.33 -3.22
C VAL A 53 -8.35 -8.36 -1.81
N PHE A 54 -7.61 -7.92 -0.80
CA PHE A 54 -8.11 -7.78 0.57
C PHE A 54 -9.28 -6.79 0.67
N LEU A 55 -9.22 -5.68 -0.06
CA LEU A 55 -10.33 -4.71 -0.14
C LEU A 55 -11.60 -5.38 -0.68
N VAL A 56 -11.49 -6.10 -1.81
CA VAL A 56 -12.63 -6.83 -2.40
C VAL A 56 -13.21 -7.85 -1.42
N PHE A 57 -12.34 -8.59 -0.74
CA PHE A 57 -12.76 -9.55 0.28
C PHE A 57 -13.59 -8.88 1.40
N TRP A 58 -13.13 -7.75 1.95
CA TRP A 58 -13.85 -7.01 2.98
C TRP A 58 -15.17 -6.40 2.48
N ILE A 59 -15.21 -5.92 1.22
CA ILE A 59 -16.45 -5.44 0.60
C ILE A 59 -17.48 -6.57 0.56
N VAL A 60 -17.09 -7.76 0.09
CA VAL A 60 -17.98 -8.92 -0.02
C VAL A 60 -18.48 -9.36 1.36
N LEU A 61 -17.59 -9.51 2.36
CA LEU A 61 -17.99 -9.90 3.71
C LEU A 61 -18.95 -8.89 4.34
N THR A 62 -18.65 -7.60 4.19
CA THR A 62 -19.52 -6.54 4.74
C THR A 62 -20.87 -6.55 4.04
N ALA A 63 -20.91 -6.69 2.71
CA ALA A 63 -22.17 -6.77 1.96
C ALA A 63 -23.01 -7.97 2.40
N ILE A 64 -22.42 -9.15 2.57
CA ILE A 64 -23.13 -10.33 3.07
C ILE A 64 -23.71 -10.07 4.46
N ASN A 65 -22.94 -9.47 5.37
CA ASN A 65 -23.40 -9.14 6.72
C ASN A 65 -24.58 -8.15 6.68
N VAL A 66 -24.46 -7.07 5.89
CA VAL A 66 -25.51 -6.08 5.70
C VAL A 66 -26.79 -6.72 5.18
N LEU A 67 -26.70 -7.50 4.11
CA LEU A 67 -27.87 -8.15 3.49
C LEU A 67 -28.53 -9.14 4.46
N LYS A 68 -27.74 -9.96 5.16
CA LYS A 68 -28.24 -10.93 6.14
C LYS A 68 -29.05 -10.26 7.24
N VAL A 69 -28.51 -9.20 7.84
CA VAL A 69 -29.19 -8.51 8.96
C VAL A 69 -30.33 -7.63 8.46
N TYR A 70 -30.19 -7.00 7.28
CA TYR A 70 -31.29 -6.26 6.65
C TYR A 70 -32.51 -7.15 6.42
N HIS A 71 -32.34 -8.36 5.89
CA HIS A 71 -33.45 -9.30 5.71
C HIS A 71 -34.16 -9.69 7.02
N LEU A 72 -33.47 -9.64 8.15
CA LEU A 72 -34.06 -9.90 9.46
C LEU A 72 -34.84 -8.69 10.00
N LEU A 73 -34.34 -7.45 9.74
CA LEU A 73 -34.89 -6.23 10.33
C LEU A 73 -35.91 -5.50 9.44
N LYS A 74 -35.96 -5.78 8.15
CA LYS A 74 -36.69 -4.98 7.15
C LYS A 74 -38.21 -4.86 7.35
N TYR A 75 -38.84 -5.77 8.07
CA TYR A 75 -40.30 -5.77 8.24
C TYR A 75 -40.77 -4.95 9.43
N ASP A 76 -39.97 -4.91 10.50
CA ASP A 76 -40.39 -4.36 11.78
C ASP A 76 -39.60 -3.12 12.20
N TYR A 77 -38.34 -2.99 11.71
CA TYR A 77 -37.39 -2.03 12.28
C TYR A 77 -36.65 -1.17 11.24
N VAL A 78 -36.59 -1.59 9.99
CA VAL A 78 -35.76 -0.90 8.96
C VAL A 78 -36.51 -0.83 7.62
N ASP A 79 -36.79 0.38 7.15
CA ASP A 79 -37.52 0.60 5.88
C ASP A 79 -36.64 0.47 4.66
N SER A 80 -35.34 0.76 4.80
CA SER A 80 -34.39 0.83 3.69
C SER A 80 -33.02 0.27 4.08
N ILE A 81 -32.37 -0.40 3.12
CA ILE A 81 -31.00 -0.87 3.30
C ILE A 81 -30.02 0.25 3.64
N PHE A 82 -30.29 1.48 3.24
CA PHE A 82 -29.45 2.65 3.56
C PHE A 82 -29.49 3.01 5.03
N GLN A 83 -30.58 2.71 5.75
CA GLN A 83 -30.66 2.91 7.20
C GLN A 83 -29.68 2.00 7.96
N MET A 84 -29.31 0.84 7.37
CA MET A 84 -28.30 -0.05 7.95
C MET A 84 -26.92 0.61 8.06
N PHE A 85 -26.62 1.61 7.25
CA PHE A 85 -25.37 2.39 7.30
C PHE A 85 -25.46 3.65 8.16
N ASN A 86 -26.66 4.00 8.64
CA ASN A 86 -26.86 5.10 9.56
C ASN A 86 -26.52 4.66 10.98
N LEU A 87 -25.31 4.96 11.44
CA LEU A 87 -24.78 4.53 12.74
C LEU A 87 -25.66 5.03 13.90
N SER A 88 -26.16 6.28 13.82
CA SER A 88 -27.02 6.83 14.88
C SER A 88 -28.36 6.11 14.94
N TYR A 89 -28.94 5.77 13.79
CA TYR A 89 -30.19 5.02 13.73
C TYR A 89 -30.02 3.62 14.35
N MET A 90 -28.97 2.93 13.97
CA MET A 90 -28.66 1.59 14.48
C MET A 90 -28.33 1.59 15.98
N ASP A 91 -27.61 2.62 16.48
CA ASP A 91 -27.36 2.78 17.92
C ASP A 91 -28.69 2.96 18.69
N ASN A 92 -29.63 3.77 18.17
CA ASN A 92 -30.94 3.96 18.79
C ASN A 92 -31.76 2.65 18.82
N LEU A 93 -31.69 1.84 17.75
CA LEU A 93 -32.30 0.50 17.74
C LEU A 93 -31.69 -0.42 18.80
N ILE A 94 -30.38 -0.42 18.96
CA ILE A 94 -29.66 -1.23 19.97
C ILE A 94 -30.12 -0.82 21.37
N GLU A 95 -30.20 0.51 21.66
CA GLU A 95 -30.70 1.03 22.95
C GLU A 95 -32.17 0.66 23.19
N GLY A 96 -32.99 0.74 22.13
CA GLY A 96 -34.41 0.33 22.22
C GLY A 96 -34.58 -1.14 22.58
N PHE A 97 -33.83 -2.04 21.93
CA PHE A 97 -33.86 -3.48 22.26
C PHE A 97 -33.35 -3.76 23.67
N PHE A 98 -32.30 -3.07 24.09
CA PHE A 98 -31.78 -3.20 25.45
C PHE A 98 -32.82 -2.78 26.52
N ASN A 99 -33.47 -1.65 26.33
CA ASN A 99 -34.47 -1.10 27.25
C ASN A 99 -35.74 -1.97 27.33
N ASN A 100 -36.08 -2.64 26.21
CA ASN A 100 -37.23 -3.54 26.14
C ASN A 100 -36.91 -4.97 26.58
N ASN A 101 -35.69 -5.23 27.10
CA ASN A 101 -35.20 -6.57 27.48
C ASN A 101 -35.23 -7.60 26.32
N ASP A 102 -35.16 -7.13 25.09
CA ASP A 102 -35.07 -8.00 23.91
C ASP A 102 -33.61 -8.36 23.59
N HIS A 103 -33.07 -9.24 24.41
CA HIS A 103 -31.66 -9.62 24.37
C HIS A 103 -31.23 -10.24 23.02
N VAL A 104 -32.15 -10.92 22.32
CA VAL A 104 -31.82 -11.58 21.03
C VAL A 104 -31.57 -10.54 19.95
N TRP A 105 -32.49 -9.56 19.78
CA TRP A 105 -32.32 -8.50 18.82
C TRP A 105 -31.21 -7.53 19.20
N TYR A 106 -31.05 -7.25 20.52
CA TYR A 106 -29.91 -6.49 21.02
C TYR A 106 -28.57 -7.09 20.55
N LEU A 107 -28.32 -8.38 20.84
CA LEU A 107 -27.05 -9.03 20.47
C LEU A 107 -26.84 -9.06 18.97
N ARG A 108 -27.86 -9.42 18.18
CA ARG A 108 -27.76 -9.46 16.71
C ARG A 108 -27.42 -8.09 16.11
N THR A 109 -28.06 -7.04 16.57
CA THR A 109 -27.84 -5.69 16.06
C THR A 109 -26.51 -5.13 16.52
N TYR A 110 -26.10 -5.44 17.75
CA TYR A 110 -24.78 -5.09 18.28
C TYR A 110 -23.65 -5.78 17.50
N ASP A 111 -23.75 -7.09 17.24
CA ASP A 111 -22.80 -7.83 16.44
C ASP A 111 -22.73 -7.30 14.99
N TYR A 112 -23.88 -6.97 14.42
CA TYR A 112 -23.95 -6.32 13.12
C TYR A 112 -23.14 -5.02 13.09
N MET A 113 -23.37 -4.12 14.03
CA MET A 113 -22.69 -2.84 14.12
C MET A 113 -21.19 -2.99 14.34
N SER A 114 -20.78 -3.96 15.17
CA SER A 114 -19.37 -4.29 15.38
C SER A 114 -18.71 -4.77 14.08
N ASN A 115 -19.37 -5.68 13.35
CA ASN A 115 -18.87 -6.22 12.09
C ASN A 115 -18.86 -5.17 10.97
N LEU A 116 -19.89 -4.32 10.89
CA LEU A 116 -19.95 -3.21 9.92
C LEU A 116 -18.80 -2.24 10.14
N THR A 117 -18.59 -1.79 11.36
CA THR A 117 -17.53 -0.83 11.68
C THR A 117 -16.14 -1.40 11.45
N ASN A 118 -15.91 -2.66 11.82
CA ASN A 118 -14.65 -3.36 11.52
C ASN A 118 -14.45 -3.52 10.01
N GLY A 119 -15.49 -3.92 9.27
CA GLY A 119 -15.44 -4.05 7.81
C GLY A 119 -15.08 -2.73 7.13
N LEU A 120 -15.73 -1.63 7.50
CA LEU A 120 -15.44 -0.29 6.99
C LEU A 120 -13.99 0.13 7.29
N TYR A 121 -13.50 -0.14 8.50
CA TYR A 121 -12.11 0.15 8.87
C TYR A 121 -11.12 -0.60 7.98
N TRP A 122 -11.30 -1.92 7.80
CA TRP A 122 -10.40 -2.73 6.99
C TRP A 122 -10.50 -2.42 5.50
N MET A 123 -11.68 -2.08 4.98
CA MET A 123 -11.84 -1.59 3.60
C MET A 123 -11.03 -0.30 3.38
N PHE A 124 -11.17 0.67 4.30
CA PHE A 124 -10.47 1.94 4.19
C PHE A 124 -8.95 1.76 4.32
N PHE A 125 -8.50 0.94 5.27
CA PHE A 125 -7.09 0.60 5.43
C PHE A 125 -6.52 -0.05 4.16
N SER A 126 -7.20 -1.08 3.65
CA SER A 126 -6.76 -1.81 2.45
C SER A 126 -6.71 -0.91 1.21
N LEU A 127 -7.68 -0.02 1.04
CA LEU A 127 -7.70 0.97 -0.04
C LEU A 127 -6.49 1.90 0.03
N ASN A 128 -6.22 2.48 1.20
CA ASN A 128 -5.09 3.39 1.38
C ASN A 128 -3.74 2.69 1.14
N MET A 129 -3.57 1.47 1.68
CA MET A 129 -2.36 0.70 1.48
C MET A 129 -2.18 0.30 0.02
N SER A 130 -3.26 -0.11 -0.68
CA SER A 130 -3.22 -0.41 -2.10
C SER A 130 -2.78 0.80 -2.90
N LEU A 131 -3.41 1.96 -2.69
CA LEU A 131 -3.06 3.22 -3.38
C LEU A 131 -1.60 3.60 -3.14
N MET A 132 -1.12 3.55 -1.89
CA MET A 132 0.25 3.88 -1.54
C MET A 132 1.27 2.96 -2.24
N TYR A 133 1.08 1.64 -2.18
CA TYR A 133 2.01 0.70 -2.78
C TYR A 133 1.94 0.70 -4.31
N CYS A 134 0.76 0.84 -4.92
CA CYS A 134 0.62 0.99 -6.37
C CYS A 134 1.30 2.28 -6.85
N TYR A 135 1.13 3.39 -6.11
CA TYR A 135 1.80 4.64 -6.42
C TYR A 135 3.33 4.50 -6.35
N ARG A 136 3.87 3.91 -5.27
CA ARG A 136 5.31 3.64 -5.14
C ARG A 136 5.84 2.78 -6.29
N GLY A 137 5.11 1.74 -6.68
CA GLY A 137 5.46 0.91 -7.85
C GLY A 137 5.45 1.70 -9.16
N SER A 138 4.49 2.60 -9.34
CA SER A 138 4.38 3.44 -10.55
C SER A 138 5.52 4.44 -10.70
N VAL A 139 6.16 4.86 -9.61
CA VAL A 139 7.35 5.72 -9.65
C VAL A 139 8.53 4.99 -10.30
N GLY A 140 8.62 3.67 -10.10
CA GLY A 140 9.70 2.84 -10.65
C GLY A 140 11.06 3.12 -10.01
N THR A 141 12.11 2.92 -10.81
CA THR A 141 13.49 3.22 -10.41
C THR A 141 14.04 4.33 -11.30
N ILE A 142 14.60 5.35 -10.68
CA ILE A 142 15.20 6.50 -11.38
C ILE A 142 16.61 6.73 -10.82
N ILE A 143 17.57 6.87 -11.73
CA ILE A 143 18.97 7.17 -11.42
C ILE A 143 19.19 8.67 -11.62
N TYR A 144 19.71 9.32 -10.59
CA TYR A 144 20.05 10.74 -10.57
C TYR A 144 21.55 10.91 -10.34
N GLU A 145 22.07 12.12 -10.60
CA GLU A 145 23.45 12.47 -10.25
C GLU A 145 23.76 12.31 -8.76
N GLU A 146 22.77 12.56 -7.90
CA GLU A 146 22.92 12.49 -6.44
C GLU A 146 22.68 11.11 -5.84
N GLY A 147 22.08 10.16 -6.59
CA GLY A 147 21.69 8.85 -6.05
C GLY A 147 20.63 8.12 -6.86
N ILE A 148 20.02 7.12 -6.25
CA ILE A 148 18.98 6.28 -6.87
C ILE A 148 17.66 6.44 -6.10
N THR A 149 16.56 6.64 -6.81
CA THR A 149 15.22 6.41 -6.27
C THR A 149 14.73 5.03 -6.70
N ASP A 150 14.33 4.20 -5.76
CA ASP A 150 13.66 2.93 -6.02
C ASP A 150 12.34 2.85 -5.26
N SER A 151 11.26 2.64 -6.01
CA SER A 151 9.91 2.53 -5.45
C SER A 151 9.58 3.69 -4.48
N GLY A 152 9.96 4.91 -4.87
CA GLY A 152 9.75 6.15 -4.12
C GLY A 152 10.74 6.44 -3.00
N ASN A 153 11.64 5.52 -2.66
CA ASN A 153 12.69 5.76 -1.67
C ASN A 153 13.96 6.26 -2.35
N PHE A 154 14.49 7.39 -1.86
CA PHE A 154 15.73 7.96 -2.39
C PHE A 154 16.95 7.52 -1.55
N PHE A 155 17.99 7.06 -2.25
CA PHE A 155 19.26 6.61 -1.69
C PHE A 155 20.39 7.39 -2.34
N LYS A 156 21.13 8.18 -1.54
CA LYS A 156 22.35 8.87 -1.99
C LYS A 156 23.46 7.87 -2.30
N TRP A 157 24.32 8.21 -3.28
CA TRP A 157 25.47 7.37 -3.65
C TRP A 157 26.40 7.05 -2.48
N GLU A 158 26.60 7.96 -1.56
CA GLU A 158 27.44 7.80 -0.36
C GLU A 158 27.00 6.62 0.54
N LYS A 159 25.76 6.15 0.40
CA LYS A 159 25.24 5.02 1.18
C LYS A 159 25.63 3.66 0.61
N PHE A 160 26.23 3.62 -0.56
CA PHE A 160 26.66 2.37 -1.19
C PHE A 160 28.15 2.18 -1.08
N LYS A 161 28.59 1.01 -0.63
CA LYS A 161 30.01 0.62 -0.56
C LYS A 161 30.57 0.13 -1.88
N GLY A 162 29.71 -0.40 -2.72
CA GLY A 162 30.06 -0.95 -4.01
C GLY A 162 28.85 -1.54 -4.71
N TYR A 163 29.03 -1.93 -5.96
CA TYR A 163 28.03 -2.68 -6.71
C TYR A 163 28.67 -3.78 -7.55
N TYR A 164 27.91 -4.80 -7.87
CA TYR A 164 28.25 -5.78 -8.87
C TYR A 164 27.05 -6.07 -9.76
N SER A 165 27.30 -6.55 -10.97
CA SER A 165 26.25 -6.89 -11.94
C SER A 165 26.27 -8.37 -12.27
N CYS A 166 25.10 -9.01 -12.21
CA CYS A 166 24.91 -10.42 -12.57
C CYS A 166 23.98 -10.56 -13.77
N GLY A 167 24.16 -11.59 -14.53
CA GLY A 167 23.32 -11.94 -15.67
C GLY A 167 24.12 -12.15 -16.95
N PRO A 168 23.45 -12.43 -18.05
CA PRO A 168 22.03 -12.21 -18.35
C PRO A 168 21.09 -13.29 -17.78
N TYR A 169 19.85 -12.90 -17.47
CA TYR A 169 18.79 -13.83 -17.10
C TYR A 169 17.46 -13.45 -17.78
N LYS A 170 16.59 -14.44 -17.99
CA LYS A 170 15.26 -14.23 -18.55
C LYS A 170 14.21 -14.26 -17.43
N LYS A 171 13.23 -13.37 -17.47
CA LYS A 171 12.04 -13.49 -16.61
C LYS A 171 11.11 -14.57 -17.16
N SER A 172 10.49 -15.34 -16.24
CA SER A 172 9.69 -16.53 -16.56
C SER A 172 8.52 -16.32 -17.54
N PHE A 173 8.11 -15.08 -17.80
CA PHE A 173 6.97 -14.76 -18.67
C PHE A 173 7.33 -13.92 -19.89
N ASN A 174 8.59 -13.46 -20.02
CA ASN A 174 9.04 -12.64 -21.15
C ASN A 174 10.34 -13.19 -21.68
N GLU A 175 10.51 -13.18 -23.02
CA GLU A 175 11.78 -13.50 -23.67
C GLU A 175 12.85 -12.42 -23.46
N GLU A 176 12.49 -11.31 -22.84
CA GLU A 176 13.37 -10.18 -22.59
C GLU A 176 14.50 -10.52 -21.63
N THR A 177 15.68 -10.03 -21.96
CA THR A 177 16.91 -10.26 -21.18
C THR A 177 17.13 -9.13 -20.18
N TYR A 178 17.42 -9.50 -18.94
CA TYR A 178 17.66 -8.59 -17.84
C TYR A 178 19.01 -8.83 -17.19
N TYR A 179 19.54 -7.79 -16.57
CA TYR A 179 20.73 -7.81 -15.70
C TYR A 179 20.33 -7.35 -14.28
N LYS A 180 20.92 -7.96 -13.26
CA LYS A 180 20.77 -7.50 -11.87
C LYS A 180 21.96 -6.63 -11.51
N PHE A 181 21.70 -5.41 -11.08
CA PHE A 181 22.67 -4.56 -10.41
C PHE A 181 22.41 -4.63 -8.93
N ILE A 182 23.37 -5.10 -8.16
CA ILE A 182 23.26 -5.34 -6.73
C ILE A 182 24.20 -4.36 -6.03
N PHE A 183 23.61 -3.45 -5.25
CA PHE A 183 24.33 -2.42 -4.52
C PHE A 183 24.40 -2.79 -3.05
N ASN A 184 25.61 -2.85 -2.51
CA ASN A 184 25.83 -3.12 -1.10
C ASN A 184 25.59 -1.86 -0.28
N ARG A 185 24.55 -1.88 0.55
CA ARG A 185 24.12 -0.78 1.40
C ARG A 185 24.06 -1.22 2.86
N PRO A 186 25.16 -1.15 3.61
CA PRO A 186 25.12 -1.46 5.03
C PRO A 186 24.18 -0.49 5.76
N THR A 187 23.34 -1.04 6.64
CA THR A 187 22.47 -0.29 7.54
C THR A 187 22.87 -0.57 8.98
N PHE A 188 22.36 0.25 9.91
CA PHE A 188 22.60 0.05 11.34
C PHE A 188 22.15 -1.35 11.83
N PHE A 189 21.09 -1.90 11.22
CA PHE A 189 20.50 -3.18 11.62
C PHE A 189 21.00 -4.38 10.80
N SER A 190 21.64 -4.16 9.64
CA SER A 190 22.13 -5.25 8.79
C SER A 190 23.32 -4.77 7.97
N LYS A 191 24.44 -5.54 8.05
CA LYS A 191 25.64 -5.31 7.23
C LYS A 191 25.44 -5.74 5.77
N ASP A 192 24.53 -6.68 5.52
CA ASP A 192 24.31 -7.34 4.22
C ASP A 192 23.06 -6.82 3.50
N ASN A 193 22.61 -5.61 3.85
CA ASN A 193 21.46 -5.02 3.16
C ASN A 193 21.85 -4.60 1.75
N THR A 194 21.09 -5.07 0.76
CA THR A 194 21.34 -4.81 -0.65
C THR A 194 20.16 -4.13 -1.32
N LEU A 195 20.45 -3.25 -2.28
CA LEU A 195 19.47 -2.74 -3.24
C LEU A 195 19.66 -3.49 -4.56
N VAL A 196 18.62 -4.15 -5.05
CA VAL A 196 18.66 -4.90 -6.30
C VAL A 196 17.86 -4.18 -7.36
N LEU A 197 18.51 -3.80 -8.45
CA LEU A 197 17.87 -3.23 -9.63
C LEU A 197 17.86 -4.27 -10.76
N ASN A 198 16.67 -4.53 -11.31
CA ASN A 198 16.53 -5.33 -12.51
C ASN A 198 16.50 -4.40 -13.71
N VAL A 199 17.54 -4.45 -14.54
CA VAL A 199 17.76 -3.56 -15.67
C VAL A 199 17.59 -4.35 -16.95
N HIS A 200 16.74 -3.87 -17.86
CA HIS A 200 16.60 -4.46 -19.19
C HIS A 200 17.91 -4.34 -19.96
N SER A 201 18.23 -5.31 -20.84
CA SER A 201 19.49 -5.36 -21.61
C SER A 201 19.78 -4.06 -22.36
N GLU A 202 18.76 -3.39 -22.87
CA GLU A 202 18.84 -2.12 -23.57
C GLU A 202 19.47 -0.98 -22.72
N TYR A 203 19.19 -0.97 -21.41
CA TYR A 203 19.68 0.07 -20.49
C TYR A 203 20.96 -0.33 -19.76
N LYS A 204 21.47 -1.55 -19.95
CA LYS A 204 22.63 -2.07 -19.20
C LYS A 204 23.84 -1.16 -19.25
N GLU A 205 24.30 -0.83 -20.45
CA GLU A 205 25.51 -0.01 -20.65
C GLU A 205 25.33 1.41 -20.10
N ALA A 206 24.15 2.00 -20.33
CA ALA A 206 23.84 3.33 -19.83
C ALA A 206 23.82 3.37 -18.29
N VAL A 207 23.23 2.36 -17.65
CA VAL A 207 23.21 2.23 -16.18
C VAL A 207 24.61 1.98 -15.65
N GLU A 208 25.39 1.07 -16.26
CA GLU A 208 26.74 0.77 -15.83
C GLU A 208 27.64 2.01 -15.91
N LYS A 209 27.55 2.78 -17.01
CA LYS A 209 28.27 4.03 -17.18
C LYS A 209 27.86 5.08 -16.14
N ALA A 210 26.56 5.25 -15.89
CA ALA A 210 26.07 6.20 -14.92
C ALA A 210 26.50 5.86 -13.48
N VAL A 211 26.43 4.57 -13.12
CA VAL A 211 26.73 4.11 -11.76
C VAL A 211 28.23 4.10 -11.48
N SER A 212 29.06 3.69 -12.45
CA SER A 212 30.52 3.59 -12.29
C SER A 212 31.20 4.92 -11.98
N VAL A 213 30.55 6.05 -12.28
CA VAL A 213 31.03 7.39 -11.92
C VAL A 213 31.03 7.61 -10.39
N TYR A 214 30.04 7.01 -9.69
CA TYR A 214 29.75 7.34 -8.30
C TYR A 214 30.07 6.19 -7.32
N VAL A 215 30.03 4.93 -7.78
CA VAL A 215 30.18 3.74 -6.95
C VAL A 215 31.16 2.76 -7.59
N GLN A 216 32.11 2.26 -6.80
CA GLN A 216 33.09 1.29 -7.32
C GLN A 216 32.43 -0.06 -7.61
N LYS A 217 32.81 -0.64 -8.75
CA LYS A 217 32.44 -2.02 -9.10
C LYS A 217 33.23 -2.98 -8.24
N THR A 218 32.55 -3.88 -7.52
CA THR A 218 33.14 -4.95 -6.73
C THR A 218 32.97 -6.27 -7.46
N GLU A 219 33.88 -7.22 -7.21
CA GLU A 219 33.71 -8.59 -7.70
C GLU A 219 32.58 -9.28 -6.92
N GLU A 220 31.90 -10.20 -7.61
CA GLU A 220 30.88 -11.05 -7.02
C GLU A 220 31.54 -11.96 -5.98
N GLN A 221 31.12 -11.84 -4.70
CA GLN A 221 31.60 -12.71 -3.60
C GLN A 221 30.76 -13.98 -3.50
#